data_510c436717c23b4b918f131b71ebb3a2
#
_entry.id   510c436717c23b4b918f131b71ebb3a2
#
_cell.length_a   1.000
_cell.length_b   1.000
_cell.length_c   1.000
_cell.angle_alpha   90.00
_cell.angle_beta   90.00
_cell.angle_gamma   90.00
#
_symmetry.space_group_name_H-M   'P 1'
#
loop_
_entity.id
_entity.type
_entity.pdbx_description
1 polymer ?
#
loop_
_entity_poly.entity_id
_entity_poly.type
_entity_poly.pdbx_seq_one_letter_code
_entity_poly.pdbx_strand_id
1 'polypeptide(L)'
;MRFFIFFGWYTMRRELVALLRCPATGVALEIEEDHSGDCSGDDVYDGWLVTSDRKHKYPIREGIPRFVPEKNYADNFGMQWNHFAKTQLDSFSGHPISSERFWGATGWKHSALKDQWVLDVGCGSGRFAEIALNAGAKVIALDYSSAVDACYAN
;
A
#
# COMPACT_ATOMS: atom_id res chain seq x y z
N MET A 1 -0.26 -6.15 -9.12
CA MET A 1 -0.47 -4.88 -8.43
C MET A 1 -0.02 -5.06 -7.00
N ARG A 2 0.88 -4.21 -6.50
CA ARG A 2 1.35 -4.29 -5.11
C ARG A 2 0.45 -3.38 -4.30
N PHE A 3 -0.23 -3.92 -3.29
CA PHE A 3 -1.16 -3.19 -2.45
C PHE A 3 -0.54 -2.94 -1.10
N PHE A 4 -0.70 -1.73 -0.62
CA PHE A 4 -0.34 -1.31 0.72
C PHE A 4 -1.54 -0.66 1.39
N ILE A 5 -1.85 -1.06 2.62
CA ILE A 5 -2.92 -0.46 3.40
C ILE A 5 -2.33 -0.02 4.73
N PHE A 6 -2.34 1.29 4.97
CA PHE A 6 -1.80 1.89 6.17
C PHE A 6 -2.90 2.20 7.18
N PHE A 7 -2.81 1.55 8.33
CA PHE A 7 -3.48 1.92 9.57
C PHE A 7 -2.45 1.94 10.68
N GLY A 8 -1.59 2.92 10.77
CA GLY A 8 -0.76 3.19 11.95
C GLY A 8 0.12 2.08 12.53
N TRP A 9 0.09 0.82 11.99
CA TRP A 9 0.86 -0.35 12.39
C TRP A 9 1.21 -1.19 11.15
N TYR A 10 2.39 -1.69 11.10
CA TYR A 10 3.22 -2.12 9.97
C TYR A 10 2.85 -3.43 9.23
N THR A 11 1.60 -3.88 9.15
CA THR A 11 1.28 -5.18 8.54
C THR A 11 -0.07 -5.20 7.82
N MET A 12 -0.26 -6.15 6.90
CA MET A 12 -1.56 -6.37 6.29
C MET A 12 -2.56 -6.85 7.35
N ARG A 13 -3.65 -6.11 7.53
CA ARG A 13 -4.72 -6.48 8.47
C ARG A 13 -5.72 -7.42 7.81
N ARG A 14 -6.16 -8.45 8.54
CA ARG A 14 -7.12 -9.45 8.07
C ARG A 14 -8.43 -8.84 7.56
N GLU A 15 -8.93 -7.81 8.23
CA GLU A 15 -10.17 -7.12 7.82
C GLU A 15 -10.12 -6.57 6.40
N LEU A 16 -8.92 -6.25 5.89
CA LEU A 16 -8.72 -5.66 4.59
C LEU A 16 -8.83 -6.66 3.44
N VAL A 17 -8.74 -7.96 3.74
CA VAL A 17 -8.92 -9.02 2.73
C VAL A 17 -10.31 -8.94 2.10
N ALA A 18 -11.32 -8.53 2.85
CA ALA A 18 -12.67 -8.33 2.34
C ALA A 18 -12.76 -7.29 1.20
N LEU A 19 -11.81 -6.35 1.15
CA LEU A 19 -11.71 -5.34 0.08
C LEU A 19 -10.95 -5.84 -1.15
N LEU A 20 -10.16 -6.92 -1.00
CA LEU A 20 -9.32 -7.43 -2.07
C LEU A 20 -10.07 -8.41 -2.97
N ARG A 21 -9.70 -8.41 -4.24
CA ARG A 21 -10.22 -9.35 -5.23
C ARG A 21 -9.07 -9.92 -6.04
N CYS A 22 -9.22 -11.16 -6.48
CA CYS A 22 -8.28 -11.77 -7.40
C CYS A 22 -8.19 -10.95 -8.70
N PRO A 23 -7.02 -10.43 -9.07
CA PRO A 23 -6.90 -9.58 -10.27
C PRO A 23 -7.14 -10.35 -11.59
N ALA A 24 -7.07 -11.67 -11.58
CA ALA A 24 -7.32 -12.50 -12.75
C ALA A 24 -8.81 -12.83 -12.94
N THR A 25 -9.57 -13.00 -11.84
CA THR A 25 -10.93 -13.54 -11.89
C THR A 25 -11.99 -12.68 -11.21
N GLY A 26 -11.58 -11.70 -10.40
CA GLY A 26 -12.49 -10.85 -9.62
C GLY A 26 -13.12 -11.51 -8.40
N VAL A 27 -12.83 -12.79 -8.12
CA VAL A 27 -13.38 -13.48 -6.95
C VAL A 27 -12.70 -13.04 -5.65
N ALA A 28 -13.35 -13.29 -4.52
CA ALA A 28 -12.81 -13.02 -3.20
C ALA A 28 -11.53 -13.82 -2.95
N LEU A 29 -10.69 -13.30 -2.07
CA LEU A 29 -9.46 -13.91 -1.62
C LEU A 29 -9.56 -14.30 -0.15
N GLU A 30 -8.84 -15.34 0.24
CA GLU A 30 -8.69 -15.84 1.59
C GLU A 30 -7.22 -15.79 1.99
N ILE A 31 -6.93 -15.65 3.30
CA ILE A 31 -5.56 -15.74 3.81
C ILE A 31 -5.21 -17.19 4.09
N GLU A 32 -4.06 -17.63 3.57
CA GLU A 32 -3.38 -18.86 3.94
C GLU A 32 -2.06 -18.47 4.58
N GLU A 33 -1.94 -18.70 5.90
CA GLU A 33 -0.73 -18.33 6.65
C GLU A 33 0.37 -19.36 6.44
N ASP A 34 1.59 -18.88 6.37
CA ASP A 34 2.76 -19.72 6.52
C ASP A 34 3.01 -19.85 8.04
N HIS A 35 2.79 -21.04 8.60
CA HIS A 35 2.87 -21.30 10.04
C HIS A 35 4.28 -21.11 10.65
N SER A 36 5.19 -20.49 9.92
CA SER A 36 6.58 -20.24 10.37
C SER A 36 6.79 -18.92 11.11
N GLY A 37 5.76 -18.06 11.23
CA GLY A 37 5.84 -16.75 11.88
C GLY A 37 4.92 -16.62 13.10
N ASP A 38 5.34 -15.84 14.07
CA ASP A 38 4.59 -15.51 15.29
C ASP A 38 3.44 -14.56 14.92
N CYS A 39 2.34 -15.12 14.38
CA CYS A 39 1.14 -14.39 14.00
C CYS A 39 0.23 -14.23 15.21
N SER A 40 0.61 -13.40 16.15
CA SER A 40 -0.26 -13.01 17.27
C SER A 40 -1.08 -11.77 16.85
N GLY A 41 -2.34 -11.96 16.48
CA GLY A 41 -3.27 -10.85 16.26
C GLY A 41 -3.92 -10.79 14.88
N ASP A 42 -4.49 -9.61 14.57
CA ASP A 42 -5.22 -9.33 13.32
C ASP A 42 -4.31 -9.07 12.11
N ASP A 43 -3.00 -9.08 12.30
CA ASP A 43 -1.99 -8.68 11.31
C ASP A 43 -1.32 -9.89 10.66
N VAL A 44 -1.11 -9.82 9.35
CA VAL A 44 -0.43 -10.85 8.56
C VAL A 44 0.84 -10.26 7.96
N TYR A 45 1.99 -10.71 8.44
CA TYR A 45 3.29 -10.25 7.97
C TYR A 45 3.74 -11.03 6.72
N ASP A 46 3.72 -12.36 6.81
CA ASP A 46 4.03 -13.25 5.69
C ASP A 46 2.93 -14.30 5.52
N GLY A 47 2.65 -14.67 4.28
CA GLY A 47 1.60 -15.62 3.95
C GLY A 47 1.19 -15.54 2.49
N TRP A 48 -0.04 -15.93 2.24
CA TRP A 48 -0.60 -15.97 0.89
C TRP A 48 -2.05 -15.51 0.88
N LEU A 49 -2.40 -14.80 -0.19
CA LEU A 49 -3.79 -14.60 -0.59
C LEU A 49 -4.14 -15.65 -1.65
N VAL A 50 -5.19 -16.42 -1.41
CA VAL A 50 -5.59 -17.53 -2.28
C VAL A 50 -7.05 -17.39 -2.69
N THR A 51 -7.39 -17.88 -3.89
CA THR A 51 -8.79 -18.10 -4.27
C THR A 51 -9.30 -19.38 -3.63
N SER A 52 -10.62 -19.49 -3.40
CA SER A 52 -11.25 -20.67 -2.78
C SER A 52 -10.95 -21.99 -3.54
N ASP A 53 -10.82 -21.90 -4.88
CA ASP A 53 -10.42 -23.03 -5.73
C ASP A 53 -8.90 -23.28 -5.77
N ARG A 54 -8.11 -22.46 -5.06
CA ARG A 54 -6.64 -22.49 -4.96
C ARG A 54 -5.88 -22.41 -6.29
N LYS A 55 -6.53 -21.98 -7.38
CA LYS A 55 -5.86 -21.82 -8.68
C LYS A 55 -5.02 -20.54 -8.76
N HIS A 56 -5.35 -19.53 -7.97
CA HIS A 56 -4.60 -18.28 -7.91
C HIS A 56 -4.08 -18.07 -6.50
N LYS A 57 -2.78 -17.78 -6.41
CA LYS A 57 -2.07 -17.59 -5.15
C LYS A 57 -1.12 -16.41 -5.28
N TYR A 58 -1.21 -15.47 -4.34
CA TYR A 58 -0.42 -14.23 -4.32
C TYR A 58 0.28 -14.11 -2.97
N PRO A 59 1.61 -13.92 -2.92
CA PRO A 59 2.31 -13.84 -1.65
C PRO A 59 1.99 -12.53 -0.92
N ILE A 60 1.94 -12.62 0.40
CA ILE A 60 2.13 -11.50 1.31
C ILE A 60 3.58 -11.57 1.76
N ARG A 61 4.32 -10.48 1.64
CA ARG A 61 5.72 -10.36 2.09
C ARG A 61 5.88 -9.06 2.84
N GLU A 62 6.42 -9.15 4.06
CA GLU A 62 6.60 -7.98 4.92
C GLU A 62 5.32 -7.15 5.05
N GLY A 63 4.17 -7.81 5.24
CA GLY A 63 2.87 -7.17 5.38
C GLY A 63 2.27 -6.60 4.08
N ILE A 64 2.89 -6.82 2.91
CA ILE A 64 2.43 -6.27 1.63
C ILE A 64 1.99 -7.39 0.68
N PRO A 65 0.71 -7.42 0.25
CA PRO A 65 0.25 -8.30 -0.81
C PRO A 65 0.94 -8.01 -2.16
N ARG A 66 1.44 -9.06 -2.82
CA ARG A 66 2.20 -8.96 -4.08
C ARG A 66 1.41 -9.59 -5.22
N PHE A 67 0.64 -8.79 -5.95
CA PHE A 67 -0.20 -9.27 -7.07
C PHE A 67 0.51 -9.28 -8.43
N VAL A 68 1.74 -8.76 -8.49
CA VAL A 68 2.57 -8.75 -9.71
C VAL A 68 3.91 -9.42 -9.43
N PRO A 69 4.58 -9.99 -10.44
CA PRO A 69 5.92 -10.53 -10.30
C PRO A 69 6.89 -9.48 -9.73
N GLU A 70 7.85 -9.92 -8.91
CA GLU A 70 8.87 -9.03 -8.34
C GLU A 70 9.69 -8.35 -9.43
N LYS A 71 10.06 -9.11 -10.47
CA LYS A 71 10.73 -8.56 -11.66
C LYS A 71 9.69 -8.18 -12.70
N ASN A 72 9.61 -6.90 -13.00
CA ASN A 72 8.72 -6.35 -14.01
C ASN A 72 9.34 -5.11 -14.67
N TYR A 73 8.67 -4.53 -15.67
CA TYR A 73 9.20 -3.37 -16.41
C TYR A 73 9.41 -2.10 -15.55
N ALA A 74 8.83 -2.04 -14.39
CA ALA A 74 8.92 -0.90 -13.47
C ALA A 74 10.04 -1.03 -12.42
N ASP A 75 10.90 -2.05 -12.51
CA ASP A 75 11.95 -2.32 -11.50
C ASP A 75 12.89 -1.12 -11.32
N ASN A 76 13.26 -0.42 -12.41
CA ASN A 76 14.10 0.76 -12.34
C ASN A 76 13.45 1.90 -11.52
N PHE A 77 12.13 2.08 -11.63
CA PHE A 77 11.39 3.05 -10.82
C PHE A 77 11.38 2.62 -9.35
N GLY A 78 11.17 1.33 -9.09
CA GLY A 78 11.23 0.80 -7.74
C GLY A 78 12.57 1.04 -7.06
N MET A 79 13.67 0.75 -7.76
CA MET A 79 15.03 1.02 -7.26
C MET A 79 15.26 2.51 -6.98
N GLN A 80 14.83 3.39 -7.88
CA GLN A 80 14.99 4.83 -7.72
C GLN A 80 14.24 5.33 -6.48
N TRP A 81 12.98 4.93 -6.31
CA TRP A 81 12.18 5.36 -5.16
C TRP A 81 12.65 4.77 -3.85
N ASN A 82 13.16 3.55 -3.83
CA ASN A 82 13.76 2.98 -2.62
C ASN A 82 15.05 3.68 -2.24
N HIS A 83 15.86 4.11 -3.23
CA HIS A 83 17.08 4.87 -2.98
C HIS A 83 16.79 6.31 -2.51
N PHE A 84 15.80 6.97 -3.09
CA PHE A 84 15.39 8.34 -2.78
C PHE A 84 14.05 8.39 -2.04
N ALA A 85 13.83 7.47 -1.11
CA ALA A 85 12.53 7.21 -0.49
C ALA A 85 11.85 8.47 0.06
N LYS A 86 12.59 9.37 0.68
CA LYS A 86 12.04 10.52 1.42
C LYS A 86 12.05 11.85 0.66
N THR A 87 12.71 11.93 -0.51
CA THR A 87 12.96 13.22 -1.17
C THR A 87 11.72 14.02 -1.56
N GLN A 88 10.58 13.35 -1.73
CA GLN A 88 9.31 13.99 -2.08
C GLN A 88 8.32 14.12 -0.91
N LEU A 89 8.69 13.69 0.28
CA LEU A 89 7.85 13.85 1.47
C LEU A 89 7.99 15.28 2.00
N ASP A 90 6.87 15.94 2.25
CA ASP A 90 6.87 17.29 2.81
C ASP A 90 7.45 17.30 4.23
N SER A 91 7.21 16.24 5.01
CA SER A 91 7.78 16.06 6.35
C SER A 91 9.31 15.99 6.36
N PHE A 92 9.91 15.47 5.30
CA PHE A 92 11.37 15.35 5.17
C PHE A 92 11.99 16.60 4.53
N SER A 93 11.38 17.11 3.46
CA SER A 93 11.89 18.28 2.72
C SER A 93 11.73 19.61 3.48
N GLY A 94 10.77 19.66 4.40
CA GLY A 94 10.37 20.88 5.10
C GLY A 94 9.61 21.90 4.22
N HIS A 95 9.21 21.48 3.01
CA HIS A 95 8.50 22.35 2.06
C HIS A 95 7.15 21.74 1.67
N PRO A 96 6.05 22.51 1.59
CA PRO A 96 4.68 22.00 1.37
C PRO A 96 4.38 21.70 -0.11
N ILE A 97 5.37 21.22 -0.88
CA ILE A 97 5.24 21.03 -2.34
C ILE A 97 4.22 19.96 -2.67
N SER A 98 4.23 18.84 -1.94
CA SER A 98 3.32 17.73 -2.17
C SER A 98 1.92 18.05 -1.70
N SER A 99 1.78 18.73 -0.54
CA SER A 99 0.48 19.15 -0.01
C SER A 99 -0.17 20.21 -0.90
N GLU A 100 0.56 21.23 -1.33
CA GLU A 100 0.03 22.25 -2.26
C GLU A 100 -0.47 21.60 -3.55
N ARG A 101 0.30 20.68 -4.12
CA ARG A 101 -0.09 19.95 -5.33
C ARG A 101 -1.29 19.04 -5.10
N PHE A 102 -1.32 18.31 -3.98
CA PHE A 102 -2.43 17.42 -3.63
C PHE A 102 -3.75 18.19 -3.52
N TRP A 103 -3.77 19.25 -2.69
CA TRP A 103 -4.97 20.04 -2.49
C TRP A 103 -5.38 20.83 -3.74
N GLY A 104 -4.42 21.38 -4.48
CA GLY A 104 -4.67 22.09 -5.73
C GLY A 104 -5.23 21.21 -6.83
N ALA A 105 -4.75 19.97 -6.95
CA ALA A 105 -5.19 19.05 -7.99
C ALA A 105 -6.55 18.39 -7.67
N THR A 106 -6.78 18.03 -6.40
CA THR A 106 -8.02 17.37 -5.98
C THR A 106 -9.17 18.32 -5.73
N GLY A 107 -8.87 19.55 -5.33
CA GLY A 107 -9.88 20.49 -4.83
C GLY A 107 -10.55 20.05 -3.53
N TRP A 108 -10.04 19.01 -2.88
CA TRP A 108 -10.61 18.52 -1.63
C TRP A 108 -10.30 19.46 -0.47
N LYS A 109 -11.18 19.42 0.54
CA LYS A 109 -10.93 20.14 1.81
C LYS A 109 -10.31 19.17 2.80
N HIS A 110 -9.33 19.64 3.57
CA HIS A 110 -8.65 18.84 4.60
C HIS A 110 -9.65 18.14 5.54
N SER A 111 -10.65 18.87 6.03
CA SER A 111 -11.67 18.33 6.95
C SER A 111 -12.58 17.27 6.33
N ALA A 112 -12.65 17.18 4.99
CA ALA A 112 -13.48 16.21 4.30
C ALA A 112 -12.83 14.80 4.22
N LEU A 113 -11.54 14.68 4.49
CA LEU A 113 -10.82 13.40 4.40
C LEU A 113 -10.83 12.59 5.70
N LYS A 114 -11.18 13.21 6.82
CA LYS A 114 -11.22 12.50 8.10
C LYS A 114 -12.11 11.26 8.02
N ASP A 115 -11.53 10.11 8.39
CA ASP A 115 -12.16 8.78 8.37
C ASP A 115 -12.62 8.28 6.98
N GLN A 116 -12.30 9.01 5.90
CA GLN A 116 -12.62 8.60 4.53
C GLN A 116 -11.57 7.64 3.98
N TRP A 117 -12.01 6.73 3.10
CA TRP A 117 -11.12 5.89 2.33
C TRP A 117 -10.54 6.67 1.14
N VAL A 118 -9.23 6.66 1.01
CA VAL A 118 -8.49 7.22 -0.13
C VAL A 118 -7.66 6.13 -0.77
N LEU A 119 -7.79 6.00 -2.08
CA LEU A 119 -6.99 5.09 -2.89
C LEU A 119 -5.92 5.90 -3.64
N ASP A 120 -4.65 5.68 -3.31
CA ASP A 120 -3.49 6.26 -3.99
C ASP A 120 -2.91 5.25 -4.98
N VAL A 121 -3.14 5.47 -6.28
CA VAL A 121 -2.73 4.56 -7.36
C VAL A 121 -1.46 5.09 -8.01
N GLY A 122 -0.38 4.31 -7.90
CA GLY A 122 0.97 4.75 -8.29
C GLY A 122 1.61 5.57 -7.17
N CYS A 123 1.49 5.08 -5.93
CA CYS A 123 1.87 5.82 -4.73
C CYS A 123 3.37 6.18 -4.68
N GLY A 124 4.22 5.48 -5.45
CA GLY A 124 5.67 5.67 -5.36
C GLY A 124 6.17 5.48 -3.93
N SER A 125 6.92 6.46 -3.42
CA SER A 125 7.39 6.48 -2.03
C SER A 125 6.38 7.04 -1.02
N GLY A 126 5.12 7.31 -1.44
CA GLY A 126 4.03 7.69 -0.55
C GLY A 126 3.80 9.19 -0.37
N ARG A 127 4.30 10.04 -1.28
CA ARG A 127 4.20 11.51 -1.15
C ARG A 127 2.78 12.04 -0.97
N PHE A 128 1.79 11.45 -1.62
CA PHE A 128 0.37 11.85 -1.50
C PHE A 128 -0.35 11.05 -0.42
N ALA A 129 0.08 9.81 -0.19
CA ALA A 129 -0.37 9.01 0.93
C ALA A 129 -0.11 9.74 2.27
N GLU A 130 1.10 10.32 2.45
CA GLU A 130 1.44 11.14 3.62
C GLU A 130 0.42 12.27 3.85
N ILE A 131 0.07 13.01 2.80
CA ILE A 131 -0.85 14.15 2.89
C ILE A 131 -2.27 13.70 3.29
N ALA A 132 -2.75 12.62 2.67
CA ALA A 132 -4.06 12.06 2.97
C ALA A 132 -4.14 11.50 4.40
N LEU A 133 -3.08 10.79 4.86
CA LEU A 133 -2.97 10.30 6.23
C LEU A 133 -2.95 11.42 7.25
N ASN A 134 -2.17 12.48 7.00
CA ASN A 134 -2.12 13.66 7.87
C ASN A 134 -3.47 14.38 7.95
N ALA A 135 -4.32 14.23 6.95
CA ALA A 135 -5.70 14.73 6.96
C ALA A 135 -6.69 13.77 7.66
N GLY A 136 -6.21 12.65 8.20
CA GLY A 136 -7.02 11.67 8.91
C GLY A 136 -7.74 10.66 8.01
N ALA A 137 -7.33 10.52 6.75
CA ALA A 137 -7.87 9.52 5.84
C ALA A 137 -7.38 8.11 6.17
N LYS A 138 -8.15 7.12 5.73
CA LYS A 138 -7.76 5.71 5.64
C LYS A 138 -7.22 5.49 4.24
N VAL A 139 -5.90 5.25 4.11
CA VAL A 139 -5.26 5.21 2.79
C VAL A 139 -4.99 3.77 2.36
N ILE A 140 -5.36 3.46 1.13
CA ILE A 140 -4.92 2.29 0.39
C ILE A 140 -3.94 2.76 -0.68
N ALA A 141 -2.67 2.40 -0.54
CA ALA A 141 -1.64 2.78 -1.48
C ALA A 141 -1.27 1.61 -2.39
N LEU A 142 -1.23 1.84 -3.70
CA LEU A 142 -0.90 0.85 -4.70
C LEU A 142 0.28 1.32 -5.54
N ASP A 143 1.24 0.42 -5.80
CA ASP A 143 2.26 0.65 -6.81
C ASP A 143 2.55 -0.62 -7.60
N TYR A 144 2.94 -0.46 -8.87
CA TYR A 144 3.32 -1.58 -9.73
C TYR A 144 4.78 -1.99 -9.51
N SER A 145 5.59 -1.11 -8.95
CA SER A 145 7.01 -1.32 -8.66
C SER A 145 7.28 -1.62 -7.20
N SER A 146 8.54 -1.90 -6.86
CA SER A 146 9.00 -2.03 -5.48
C SER A 146 9.01 -0.70 -4.71
N ALA A 147 8.64 0.42 -5.32
CA ALA A 147 8.49 1.70 -4.63
C ALA A 147 7.47 1.63 -3.47
N VAL A 148 6.52 0.70 -3.53
CA VAL A 148 5.60 0.43 -2.43
C VAL A 148 6.33 0.09 -1.13
N ASP A 149 7.52 -0.51 -1.20
CA ASP A 149 8.33 -0.83 -0.02
C ASP A 149 8.84 0.45 0.67
N ALA A 150 9.26 1.45 -0.14
CA ALA A 150 9.60 2.78 0.37
C ALA A 150 8.38 3.50 0.97
N CYS A 151 7.20 3.40 0.31
CA CYS A 151 5.96 3.94 0.84
C CYS A 151 5.59 3.33 2.19
N TYR A 152 5.85 2.03 2.35
CA TYR A 152 5.61 1.30 3.59
C TYR A 152 6.57 1.72 4.71
N ALA A 153 7.81 2.01 4.38
CA ALA A 153 8.85 2.38 5.35
C ALA A 153 8.78 3.86 5.82
N ASN A 154 8.06 4.72 5.10
CA ASN A 154 7.94 6.15 5.37
C ASN A 154 6.77 6.49 6.29
#